data_da19e623e0da1403a1b898dc793b427b
#
_entry.id   da19e623e0da1403a1b898dc793b427b
#
_cell.length_a   1.000
_cell.length_b   1.000
_cell.length_c   1.000
_cell.angle_alpha   90.00
_cell.angle_beta   90.00
_cell.angle_gamma   90.00
#
_symmetry.space_group_name_H-M   'P 1'
#
loop_
_entity.id
_entity.type
_entity.pdbx_description
1 polymer ?
#
loop_
_entity_poly.entity_id
_entity_poly.type
_entity_poly.pdbx_seq_one_letter_code
_entity_poly.pdbx_strand_id
1 'polypeptide(L)'
;MNDAQMNSNLVPTPPPRQSPTHASLTRPKCWLIGNSPEFPTAVGRVARLRGLDVEVCPADGAAIPSFSTARNQLIAINFDLLARLEPDAKARLREAAESGATIYIRGALEPGRRFSLQPFSDQQFEFLNMPAGGYQFSTHPILPAALAGERTTALLNMPLAAGLDGRVRPLVSSLHRSGSAKPSIFSIEAGAGVAIFDLHPDNGRDEHELLEELAAPSRRTASVGALAAVDWAAGRNPAIPVPINLVIDDRPINYDYFNAGRLQAFLEHLDDQCPGIHTDFAWTPAHTHPHREYLNVLGKHNTGFVWHGFLRHVDHRTITDFESQLDAGRARVDEITRKYGIRFQRVMIFPYEKDTPRASELLRRTGFAAKVESMGGNPPADYYRLRGVEDEPSFDDEFSVIYRDSIEVLTRDRMLALATLGMPVIALAHPRDLALRRFRRGDPADMSYFDSVLAFAAEKSLRPMTLEEIAAEVPAAR
;
A
#
# COMPACT_ATOMS: atom_id res chain seq x y z
N MET A 1 -6.46 52.18 20.69
CA MET A 1 -6.36 51.48 21.94
C MET A 1 -7.54 50.55 22.06
N ASN A 2 -7.36 49.29 21.73
CA ASN A 2 -8.19 48.17 22.19
C ASN A 2 -7.43 46.90 21.76
N ASP A 3 -6.75 46.34 22.75
CA ASP A 3 -6.07 45.04 22.65
C ASP A 3 -7.14 43.94 22.60
N ALA A 4 -7.32 43.38 21.43
CA ALA A 4 -8.09 42.12 21.28
C ALA A 4 -7.15 40.95 21.60
N GLN A 5 -7.35 40.36 22.78
CA GLN A 5 -6.74 39.11 23.22
C GLN A 5 -7.03 38.04 22.17
N MET A 6 -5.98 37.60 21.49
CA MET A 6 -6.02 36.34 20.72
C MET A 6 -6.07 35.15 21.69
N ASN A 7 -7.20 34.50 21.78
CA ASN A 7 -7.34 33.18 22.42
C ASN A 7 -6.48 32.18 21.66
N SER A 8 -5.35 31.81 22.25
CA SER A 8 -4.57 30.68 21.82
C SER A 8 -5.28 29.38 22.24
N ASN A 9 -6.10 28.84 21.37
CA ASN A 9 -6.55 27.46 21.50
C ASN A 9 -5.35 26.53 21.21
N LEU A 10 -4.55 26.32 22.24
CA LEU A 10 -3.59 25.21 22.28
C LEU A 10 -4.41 23.92 22.25
N VAL A 11 -4.41 23.23 21.11
CA VAL A 11 -4.88 21.84 21.04
C VAL A 11 -4.04 21.03 22.03
N PRO A 12 -4.65 20.38 23.01
CA PRO A 12 -3.89 19.58 23.98
C PRO A 12 -3.19 18.44 23.25
N THR A 13 -1.88 18.33 23.47
CA THR A 13 -1.08 17.19 23.00
C THR A 13 -1.74 15.90 23.52
N PRO A 14 -2.10 14.95 22.65
CA PRO A 14 -2.66 13.69 23.11
C PRO A 14 -1.62 13.00 24.03
N PRO A 15 -2.07 12.34 25.11
CA PRO A 15 -1.18 11.60 25.98
C PRO A 15 -0.44 10.52 25.17
N PRO A 16 0.82 10.20 25.52
CA PRO A 16 1.58 9.16 24.84
C PRO A 16 0.75 7.87 24.89
N ARG A 17 0.44 7.32 23.71
CA ARG A 17 -0.22 6.03 23.60
C ARG A 17 0.66 5.00 24.30
N GLN A 18 0.14 4.38 25.36
CA GLN A 18 0.76 3.21 25.94
C GLN A 18 0.84 2.15 24.84
N SER A 19 2.05 1.80 24.44
CA SER A 19 2.30 0.68 23.53
C SER A 19 1.65 -0.56 24.14
N PRO A 20 0.86 -1.33 23.38
CA PRO A 20 0.35 -2.60 23.86
C PRO A 20 1.56 -3.46 24.25
N THR A 21 1.53 -4.03 25.44
CA THR A 21 2.50 -5.00 25.91
C THR A 21 2.63 -6.11 24.87
N HIS A 22 3.75 -6.13 24.16
CA HIS A 22 4.07 -7.16 23.17
C HIS A 22 4.15 -8.52 23.86
N ALA A 23 3.05 -9.26 23.85
CA ALA A 23 3.18 -10.71 23.93
C ALA A 23 4.04 -11.13 22.73
N SER A 24 5.11 -11.89 22.99
CA SER A 24 5.99 -12.47 21.97
C SER A 24 5.14 -13.24 20.93
N LEU A 25 4.69 -12.53 19.89
CA LEU A 25 4.02 -13.13 18.75
C LEU A 25 5.10 -13.84 17.96
N THR A 26 5.04 -15.16 17.92
CA THR A 26 5.88 -15.94 16.98
C THR A 26 5.66 -15.37 15.58
N ARG A 27 6.76 -15.05 14.88
CA ARG A 27 6.71 -14.57 13.49
C ARG A 27 5.79 -15.44 12.65
N PRO A 28 4.93 -14.85 11.82
CA PRO A 28 4.14 -15.63 10.89
C PRO A 28 5.07 -16.33 9.91
N LYS A 29 4.85 -17.64 9.70
CA LYS A 29 5.64 -18.47 8.82
C LYS A 29 4.83 -18.89 7.60
N CYS A 30 5.52 -19.02 6.46
CA CYS A 30 5.00 -19.60 5.24
C CYS A 30 5.71 -20.92 4.94
N TRP A 31 4.95 -21.99 4.97
CA TRP A 31 5.42 -23.33 4.65
C TRP A 31 5.06 -23.67 3.21
N LEU A 32 6.07 -23.87 2.36
CA LEU A 32 5.87 -24.30 0.98
C LEU A 32 6.04 -25.81 0.92
N ILE A 33 4.94 -26.53 0.63
CA ILE A 33 4.97 -28.00 0.54
C ILE A 33 5.11 -28.42 -0.92
N GLY A 34 6.19 -29.14 -1.24
CA GLY A 34 6.46 -29.65 -2.58
C GLY A 34 7.93 -29.82 -2.85
N ASN A 35 8.28 -30.33 -4.04
CA ASN A 35 9.64 -30.36 -4.56
C ASN A 35 9.79 -29.27 -5.63
N SER A 36 10.94 -28.58 -5.66
CA SER A 36 11.25 -27.72 -6.82
C SER A 36 11.22 -28.56 -8.11
N PRO A 37 10.57 -28.12 -9.18
CA PRO A 37 9.98 -26.82 -9.52
C PRO A 37 8.48 -26.68 -9.18
N GLU A 38 7.91 -27.60 -8.45
CA GLU A 38 6.46 -27.72 -8.21
C GLU A 38 5.95 -26.81 -7.07
N PHE A 39 6.80 -25.95 -6.51
CA PHE A 39 6.38 -25.05 -5.43
C PHE A 39 5.41 -23.98 -5.90
N PRO A 40 4.44 -23.58 -5.06
CA PRO A 40 3.66 -22.39 -5.30
C PRO A 40 4.55 -21.12 -5.15
N THR A 41 5.27 -20.81 -6.24
CA THR A 41 6.30 -19.75 -6.27
C THR A 41 5.71 -18.37 -6.03
N ALA A 42 4.50 -18.11 -6.54
CA ALA A 42 3.82 -16.82 -6.38
C ALA A 42 3.57 -16.48 -4.90
N VAL A 43 3.06 -17.43 -4.10
CA VAL A 43 2.79 -17.18 -2.68
C VAL A 43 4.08 -17.07 -1.87
N GLY A 44 5.09 -17.89 -2.17
CA GLY A 44 6.41 -17.81 -1.54
C GLY A 44 7.08 -16.48 -1.79
N ARG A 45 6.94 -15.93 -3.01
CA ARG A 45 7.39 -14.59 -3.37
C ARG A 45 6.69 -13.52 -2.54
N VAL A 46 5.35 -13.53 -2.52
CA VAL A 46 4.58 -12.54 -1.75
C VAL A 46 4.87 -12.65 -0.27
N ALA A 47 5.01 -13.86 0.27
CA ALA A 47 5.36 -14.08 1.68
C ALA A 47 6.71 -13.43 2.04
N ARG A 48 7.76 -13.64 1.21
CA ARG A 48 9.06 -12.98 1.41
C ARG A 48 8.97 -11.46 1.33
N LEU A 49 8.28 -10.92 0.32
CA LEU A 49 8.06 -9.47 0.18
C LEU A 49 7.34 -8.88 1.39
N ARG A 50 6.43 -9.65 2.01
CA ARG A 50 5.71 -9.25 3.23
C ARG A 50 6.50 -9.48 4.52
N GLY A 51 7.71 -10.03 4.44
CA GLY A 51 8.59 -10.27 5.58
C GLY A 51 8.29 -11.54 6.38
N LEU A 52 7.49 -12.47 5.84
CA LEU A 52 7.28 -13.78 6.47
C LEU A 52 8.52 -14.67 6.30
N ASP A 53 8.81 -15.49 7.30
CA ASP A 53 9.77 -16.56 7.17
C ASP A 53 9.23 -17.64 6.23
N VAL A 54 9.97 -17.98 5.18
CA VAL A 54 9.55 -18.98 4.20
C VAL A 54 10.38 -20.24 4.36
N GLU A 55 9.73 -21.32 4.71
CA GLU A 55 10.34 -22.65 4.81
C GLU A 55 9.79 -23.58 3.73
N VAL A 56 10.68 -24.41 3.19
CA VAL A 56 10.35 -25.38 2.15
C VAL A 56 10.30 -26.78 2.78
N CYS A 57 9.16 -27.46 2.63
CA CYS A 57 8.96 -28.83 3.11
C CYS A 57 8.90 -29.78 1.93
N PRO A 58 9.70 -30.89 1.93
CA PRO A 58 9.63 -31.91 0.90
C PRO A 58 8.24 -32.53 0.75
N ALA A 59 7.94 -33.01 -0.46
CA ALA A 59 6.62 -33.52 -0.82
C ALA A 59 6.32 -34.93 -0.33
N ASP A 60 7.26 -35.61 0.32
CA ASP A 60 7.15 -37.02 0.75
C ASP A 60 6.13 -37.25 1.91
N GLY A 61 5.37 -36.23 2.26
CA GLY A 61 4.26 -36.29 3.21
C GLY A 61 4.68 -36.52 4.67
N ALA A 62 5.89 -37.00 4.92
CA ALA A 62 6.43 -37.22 6.27
C ALA A 62 6.77 -35.88 6.96
N ALA A 63 6.97 -34.82 6.19
CA ALA A 63 7.47 -33.54 6.64
C ALA A 63 6.40 -32.43 6.75
N ILE A 64 5.10 -32.76 6.70
CA ILE A 64 4.09 -31.77 7.08
C ILE A 64 4.20 -31.60 8.59
N PRO A 65 4.69 -30.45 9.10
CA PRO A 65 4.92 -30.28 10.52
C PRO A 65 3.64 -30.54 11.32
N SER A 66 3.77 -31.06 12.54
CA SER A 66 2.65 -31.09 13.48
C SER A 66 2.43 -29.67 14.01
N PHE A 67 1.38 -29.00 13.55
CA PHE A 67 1.07 -27.62 13.92
C PHE A 67 0.29 -27.59 15.25
N SER A 68 0.99 -27.61 16.37
CA SER A 68 0.37 -27.47 17.70
C SER A 68 -0.08 -26.04 18.03
N THR A 69 0.35 -25.03 17.25
CA THR A 69 -0.03 -23.61 17.39
C THR A 69 -0.16 -22.97 16.02
N ALA A 70 -1.25 -23.26 15.33
CA ALA A 70 -1.40 -22.94 13.92
C ALA A 70 -1.82 -21.50 13.60
N ARG A 71 -2.10 -20.68 14.62
CA ARG A 71 -2.43 -19.27 14.39
C ARG A 71 -1.23 -18.55 13.76
N ASN A 72 -1.48 -17.72 12.73
CA ASN A 72 -0.47 -16.99 11.97
C ASN A 72 0.47 -17.89 11.14
N GLN A 73 0.04 -19.09 10.75
CA GLN A 73 0.77 -19.95 9.83
C GLN A 73 0.09 -19.95 8.45
N LEU A 74 0.91 -19.86 7.40
CA LEU A 74 0.49 -20.06 6.02
C LEU A 74 1.10 -21.37 5.51
N ILE A 75 0.26 -22.26 5.02
CA ILE A 75 0.70 -23.51 4.40
C ILE A 75 0.29 -23.49 2.94
N ALA A 76 1.24 -23.49 2.04
CA ALA A 76 1.00 -23.45 0.61
C ALA A 76 1.34 -24.80 -0.04
N ILE A 77 0.41 -25.30 -0.88
CA ILE A 77 0.53 -26.57 -1.57
C ILE A 77 -0.10 -26.47 -2.95
N ASN A 78 0.40 -27.22 -3.94
CA ASN A 78 -0.26 -27.29 -5.23
C ASN A 78 -1.37 -28.34 -5.28
N PHE A 79 -2.29 -28.22 -6.25
CA PHE A 79 -3.43 -29.14 -6.40
C PHE A 79 -3.00 -30.59 -6.66
N ASP A 80 -1.99 -30.82 -7.49
CA ASP A 80 -1.56 -32.17 -7.82
C ASP A 80 -0.95 -32.87 -6.63
N LEU A 81 -0.19 -32.14 -5.82
CA LEU A 81 0.38 -32.71 -4.61
C LEU A 81 -0.71 -32.94 -3.57
N LEU A 82 -1.65 -32.01 -3.36
CA LEU A 82 -2.78 -32.23 -2.46
C LEU A 82 -3.59 -33.48 -2.82
N ALA A 83 -3.80 -33.72 -4.13
CA ALA A 83 -4.51 -34.90 -4.58
C ALA A 83 -3.76 -36.20 -4.23
N ARG A 84 -2.43 -36.20 -4.31
CA ARG A 84 -1.54 -37.37 -4.06
C ARG A 84 -1.17 -37.59 -2.60
N LEU A 85 -1.43 -36.64 -1.70
CA LEU A 85 -1.13 -36.81 -0.27
C LEU A 85 -1.83 -38.04 0.32
N GLU A 86 -1.10 -38.73 1.18
CA GLU A 86 -1.64 -39.81 1.98
C GLU A 86 -2.73 -39.30 2.96
N PRO A 87 -3.68 -40.18 3.35
CA PRO A 87 -4.78 -39.84 4.25
C PRO A 87 -4.33 -39.12 5.53
N ASP A 88 -3.25 -39.57 6.16
CA ASP A 88 -2.71 -38.97 7.38
C ASP A 88 -2.16 -37.56 7.14
N ALA A 89 -1.53 -37.30 6.00
CA ALA A 89 -1.05 -35.99 5.64
C ALA A 89 -2.22 -34.99 5.36
N LYS A 90 -3.27 -35.52 4.70
CA LYS A 90 -4.53 -34.76 4.52
C LYS A 90 -5.21 -34.41 5.84
N ALA A 91 -5.23 -35.38 6.78
CA ALA A 91 -5.78 -35.19 8.12
C ALA A 91 -5.00 -34.06 8.87
N ARG A 92 -3.66 -34.08 8.81
CA ARG A 92 -2.82 -33.04 9.42
C ARG A 92 -3.07 -31.64 8.81
N LEU A 93 -3.24 -31.52 7.49
CA LEU A 93 -3.58 -30.25 6.86
C LEU A 93 -4.94 -29.72 7.33
N ARG A 94 -5.91 -30.61 7.47
CA ARG A 94 -7.23 -30.26 8.00
C ARG A 94 -7.14 -29.80 9.45
N GLU A 95 -6.44 -30.53 10.31
CA GLU A 95 -6.20 -30.18 11.71
C GLU A 95 -5.51 -28.82 11.84
N ALA A 96 -4.49 -28.54 10.99
CA ALA A 96 -3.83 -27.25 10.95
C ALA A 96 -4.82 -26.11 10.63
N ALA A 97 -5.68 -26.31 9.61
CA ALA A 97 -6.71 -25.32 9.27
C ALA A 97 -7.72 -25.15 10.42
N GLU A 98 -8.21 -26.26 11.01
CA GLU A 98 -9.14 -26.22 12.14
C GLU A 98 -8.55 -25.50 13.36
N SER A 99 -7.23 -25.54 13.52
CA SER A 99 -6.46 -24.85 14.58
C SER A 99 -6.14 -23.38 14.26
N GLY A 100 -6.47 -22.89 13.07
CA GLY A 100 -6.34 -21.47 12.70
C GLY A 100 -5.28 -21.17 11.64
N ALA A 101 -4.67 -22.17 10.99
CA ALA A 101 -3.79 -21.92 9.85
C ALA A 101 -4.56 -21.47 8.61
N THR A 102 -3.88 -20.72 7.75
CA THR A 102 -4.33 -20.45 6.38
C THR A 102 -3.71 -21.50 5.45
N ILE A 103 -4.53 -22.25 4.74
CA ILE A 103 -4.08 -23.20 3.73
C ILE A 103 -4.29 -22.56 2.36
N TYR A 104 -3.26 -22.44 1.56
CA TYR A 104 -3.34 -21.90 0.21
C TYR A 104 -3.02 -22.96 -0.83
N ILE A 105 -3.99 -23.24 -1.69
CA ILE A 105 -3.91 -24.28 -2.71
C ILE A 105 -3.91 -23.62 -4.07
N ARG A 106 -2.86 -23.82 -4.84
CA ARG A 106 -2.70 -23.25 -6.19
C ARG A 106 -2.01 -24.25 -7.12
N GLY A 107 -2.14 -24.07 -8.42
CA GLY A 107 -1.39 -24.81 -9.41
C GLY A 107 -2.11 -24.92 -10.74
N ALA A 108 -1.38 -25.37 -11.76
CA ALA A 108 -1.93 -25.61 -13.07
C ALA A 108 -2.91 -26.77 -13.03
N LEU A 109 -4.12 -26.56 -13.55
CA LEU A 109 -5.16 -27.56 -13.68
C LEU A 109 -5.44 -27.85 -15.15
N GLU A 110 -5.85 -29.07 -15.46
CA GLU A 110 -6.24 -29.46 -16.80
C GLU A 110 -7.72 -29.15 -17.03
N PRO A 111 -8.09 -28.37 -18.07
CA PRO A 111 -9.48 -28.07 -18.38
C PRO A 111 -10.32 -29.34 -18.61
N GLY A 112 -11.56 -29.35 -18.11
CA GLY A 112 -12.48 -30.48 -18.19
C GLY A 112 -12.26 -31.59 -17.15
N ARG A 113 -11.21 -31.48 -16.33
CA ARG A 113 -10.96 -32.44 -15.24
C ARG A 113 -11.71 -32.06 -13.98
N ARG A 114 -12.13 -33.07 -13.21
CA ARG A 114 -12.74 -32.92 -11.89
C ARG A 114 -11.71 -33.01 -10.79
N PHE A 115 -11.83 -32.12 -9.81
CA PHE A 115 -10.94 -32.03 -8.64
C PHE A 115 -11.75 -32.10 -7.35
N SER A 116 -11.21 -32.83 -6.37
CA SER A 116 -11.77 -32.92 -5.03
C SER A 116 -11.25 -31.78 -4.16
N LEU A 117 -12.12 -31.26 -3.28
CA LEU A 117 -11.75 -30.26 -2.27
C LEU A 117 -11.32 -30.90 -0.93
N GLN A 118 -11.19 -32.21 -0.88
CA GLN A 118 -10.68 -32.88 0.33
C GLN A 118 -9.26 -32.43 0.67
N PRO A 119 -8.92 -32.27 1.96
CA PRO A 119 -9.69 -32.73 3.13
C PRO A 119 -10.68 -31.71 3.69
N PHE A 120 -10.91 -30.57 3.02
CA PHE A 120 -11.68 -29.43 3.56
C PHE A 120 -13.19 -29.54 3.26
N SER A 121 -13.55 -30.23 2.19
CA SER A 121 -14.95 -30.47 1.78
C SER A 121 -15.06 -31.75 0.95
N ASP A 122 -16.21 -32.41 1.00
CA ASP A 122 -16.53 -33.56 0.15
C ASP A 122 -16.94 -33.18 -1.27
N GLN A 123 -16.97 -31.90 -1.57
CA GLN A 123 -17.33 -31.40 -2.89
C GLN A 123 -16.23 -31.67 -3.93
N GLN A 124 -16.69 -31.72 -5.17
CA GLN A 124 -15.86 -31.74 -6.34
C GLN A 124 -16.25 -30.61 -7.27
N PHE A 125 -15.30 -30.06 -8.01
CA PHE A 125 -15.56 -29.11 -9.05
C PHE A 125 -14.95 -29.55 -10.38
N GLU A 126 -15.52 -29.10 -11.46
CA GLU A 126 -14.92 -29.21 -12.80
C GLU A 126 -14.14 -27.93 -13.09
N PHE A 127 -12.87 -28.10 -13.45
CA PHE A 127 -12.05 -26.96 -13.85
C PHE A 127 -12.28 -26.62 -15.31
N LEU A 128 -12.59 -25.37 -15.59
CA LEU A 128 -12.77 -24.84 -16.92
C LEU A 128 -11.88 -23.61 -17.12
N ASN A 129 -11.40 -23.43 -18.34
CA ASN A 129 -10.72 -22.21 -18.74
C ASN A 129 -11.48 -21.59 -19.90
N MET A 130 -12.20 -20.50 -19.66
CA MET A 130 -13.15 -19.95 -20.60
C MET A 130 -12.95 -18.46 -20.80
N PRO A 131 -13.27 -17.95 -22.00
CA PRO A 131 -13.34 -16.51 -22.22
C PRO A 131 -14.36 -15.86 -21.28
N ALA A 132 -13.91 -14.89 -20.51
CA ALA A 132 -14.73 -14.08 -19.62
C ALA A 132 -14.77 -12.63 -20.12
N GLY A 133 -15.87 -11.94 -19.86
CA GLY A 133 -16.02 -10.49 -20.11
C GLY A 133 -15.43 -9.62 -18.99
N GLY A 134 -14.82 -10.24 -18.01
CA GLY A 134 -14.23 -9.59 -16.85
C GLY A 134 -14.25 -10.47 -15.60
N TYR A 135 -14.02 -9.84 -14.46
CA TYR A 135 -14.08 -10.48 -13.15
C TYR A 135 -14.60 -9.51 -12.09
N GLN A 136 -15.01 -10.06 -10.94
CA GLN A 136 -15.49 -9.31 -9.80
C GLN A 136 -14.87 -9.86 -8.51
N PHE A 137 -14.42 -8.97 -7.64
CA PHE A 137 -14.01 -9.28 -6.27
C PHE A 137 -15.24 -9.29 -5.35
N SER A 138 -15.28 -10.23 -4.43
CA SER A 138 -16.30 -10.25 -3.38
C SER A 138 -15.98 -9.21 -2.28
N THR A 139 -16.91 -9.04 -1.35
CA THR A 139 -16.72 -8.23 -0.15
C THR A 139 -16.17 -9.05 1.02
N HIS A 140 -15.63 -10.24 0.76
CA HIS A 140 -15.14 -11.13 1.81
C HIS A 140 -13.94 -10.53 2.55
N PRO A 141 -13.85 -10.60 3.90
CA PRO A 141 -12.82 -9.95 4.69
C PRO A 141 -11.39 -10.48 4.48
N ILE A 142 -11.23 -11.63 3.83
CA ILE A 142 -9.92 -12.14 3.40
C ILE A 142 -9.30 -11.24 2.33
N LEU A 143 -10.12 -10.61 1.48
CA LEU A 143 -9.64 -9.71 0.45
C LEU A 143 -9.30 -8.33 1.04
N PRO A 144 -8.27 -7.65 0.51
CA PRO A 144 -8.03 -6.26 0.82
C PRO A 144 -9.29 -5.41 0.58
N ALA A 145 -9.62 -4.51 1.53
CA ALA A 145 -10.83 -3.70 1.47
C ALA A 145 -10.92 -2.85 0.20
N ALA A 146 -9.78 -2.41 -0.34
CA ALA A 146 -9.71 -1.67 -1.59
C ALA A 146 -10.31 -2.44 -2.79
N LEU A 147 -10.27 -3.77 -2.76
CA LEU A 147 -10.82 -4.63 -3.82
C LEU A 147 -12.28 -5.00 -3.59
N ALA A 148 -12.84 -4.75 -2.42
CA ALA A 148 -14.20 -5.18 -2.08
C ALA A 148 -15.22 -4.64 -3.08
N GLY A 149 -15.92 -5.55 -3.76
CA GLY A 149 -16.93 -5.20 -4.77
C GLY A 149 -16.38 -4.71 -6.11
N GLU A 150 -15.06 -4.53 -6.25
CA GLU A 150 -14.44 -4.08 -7.52
C GLU A 150 -14.79 -5.03 -8.67
N ARG A 151 -15.07 -4.41 -9.80
CA ARG A 151 -15.39 -5.12 -11.05
C ARG A 151 -14.51 -4.60 -12.19
N THR A 152 -13.89 -5.52 -12.87
CA THR A 152 -13.08 -5.21 -14.06
C THR A 152 -13.75 -5.80 -15.29
N THR A 153 -13.88 -4.99 -16.33
CA THR A 153 -14.31 -5.44 -17.65
C THR A 153 -13.06 -5.61 -18.52
N ALA A 154 -12.73 -6.85 -18.84
CA ALA A 154 -11.64 -7.17 -19.75
C ALA A 154 -11.92 -8.52 -20.41
N LEU A 155 -11.57 -8.65 -21.68
CA LEU A 155 -11.63 -9.96 -22.35
C LEU A 155 -10.42 -10.78 -21.92
N LEU A 156 -10.64 -11.77 -21.09
CA LEU A 156 -9.59 -12.62 -20.50
C LEU A 156 -10.01 -14.09 -20.61
N ASN A 157 -9.04 -14.96 -20.77
CA ASN A 157 -9.25 -16.38 -20.44
C ASN A 157 -9.09 -16.54 -18.94
N MET A 158 -10.17 -16.89 -18.27
CA MET A 158 -10.20 -17.02 -16.80
C MET A 158 -10.40 -18.47 -16.39
N PRO A 159 -9.59 -18.96 -15.44
CA PRO A 159 -9.87 -20.21 -14.77
C PRO A 159 -11.14 -20.09 -13.95
N LEU A 160 -11.94 -21.16 -13.90
CA LEU A 160 -13.16 -21.18 -13.09
C LEU A 160 -13.50 -22.59 -12.61
N ALA A 161 -14.23 -22.64 -11.49
CA ALA A 161 -14.79 -23.85 -10.94
C ALA A 161 -16.29 -23.95 -11.24
N ALA A 162 -16.71 -25.07 -11.81
CA ALA A 162 -18.12 -25.39 -12.00
C ALA A 162 -18.57 -26.48 -11.03
N GLY A 163 -19.82 -26.45 -10.59
CA GLY A 163 -20.42 -27.48 -9.73
C GLY A 163 -20.23 -27.25 -8.22
N LEU A 164 -19.74 -26.09 -7.79
CA LEU A 164 -19.62 -25.73 -6.37
C LEU A 164 -20.98 -25.28 -5.79
N ASP A 165 -21.22 -25.62 -4.54
CA ASP A 165 -22.42 -25.22 -3.78
C ASP A 165 -22.17 -24.07 -2.78
N GLY A 166 -23.18 -23.71 -1.99
CA GLY A 166 -23.18 -22.57 -1.08
C GLY A 166 -22.22 -22.63 0.12
N ARG A 167 -21.47 -23.74 0.33
CA ARG A 167 -20.44 -23.83 1.38
C ARG A 167 -19.12 -23.20 0.98
N VAL A 168 -18.97 -22.94 -0.31
CA VAL A 168 -17.80 -22.27 -0.87
C VAL A 168 -18.05 -20.77 -0.93
N ARG A 169 -17.11 -19.99 -0.47
CA ARG A 169 -17.16 -18.52 -0.50
C ARG A 169 -16.32 -17.99 -1.67
N PRO A 170 -16.91 -17.50 -2.75
CA PRO A 170 -16.16 -16.88 -3.83
C PRO A 170 -15.40 -15.66 -3.33
N LEU A 171 -14.11 -15.57 -3.64
CA LEU A 171 -13.27 -14.39 -3.43
C LEU A 171 -13.16 -13.58 -4.72
N VAL A 172 -12.88 -14.26 -5.83
CA VAL A 172 -12.87 -13.69 -7.17
C VAL A 172 -13.75 -14.55 -8.08
N SER A 173 -14.63 -13.91 -8.82
CA SER A 173 -15.50 -14.58 -9.78
C SER A 173 -15.26 -14.07 -11.19
N SER A 174 -15.12 -14.96 -12.16
CA SER A 174 -15.12 -14.61 -13.57
C SER A 174 -16.54 -14.30 -14.04
N LEU A 175 -16.69 -13.30 -14.88
CA LEU A 175 -17.97 -12.81 -15.41
C LEU A 175 -18.11 -13.24 -16.86
N HIS A 176 -19.08 -14.10 -17.14
CA HIS A 176 -19.36 -14.59 -18.49
C HIS A 176 -20.38 -13.70 -19.21
N ARG A 177 -20.35 -13.71 -20.54
CA ARG A 177 -21.32 -12.97 -21.38
C ARG A 177 -22.78 -13.38 -21.11
N SER A 178 -23.01 -14.58 -20.62
CA SER A 178 -24.33 -15.07 -20.19
C SER A 178 -24.84 -14.44 -18.87
N GLY A 179 -24.04 -13.55 -18.26
CA GLY A 179 -24.37 -12.97 -16.94
C GLY A 179 -24.06 -13.89 -15.75
N SER A 180 -23.62 -15.14 -15.99
CA SER A 180 -23.26 -16.06 -14.91
C SER A 180 -21.86 -15.70 -14.34
N ALA A 181 -21.74 -15.71 -13.02
CA ALA A 181 -20.47 -15.56 -12.32
C ALA A 181 -20.01 -16.93 -11.79
N LYS A 182 -18.75 -17.28 -12.03
CA LYS A 182 -18.17 -18.53 -11.56
C LYS A 182 -16.88 -18.24 -10.79
N PRO A 183 -16.62 -18.88 -9.62
CA PRO A 183 -15.44 -18.60 -8.82
C PRO A 183 -14.15 -19.05 -9.55
N SER A 184 -13.15 -18.16 -9.53
CA SER A 184 -11.77 -18.43 -9.96
C SER A 184 -10.82 -18.50 -8.75
N ILE A 185 -11.15 -17.78 -7.68
CA ILE A 185 -10.54 -17.91 -6.36
C ILE A 185 -11.69 -18.02 -5.35
N PHE A 186 -11.60 -18.96 -4.44
CA PHE A 186 -12.62 -19.19 -3.43
C PHE A 186 -12.02 -19.72 -2.12
N SER A 187 -12.79 -19.60 -1.05
CA SER A 187 -12.39 -20.10 0.26
C SER A 187 -13.41 -21.06 0.85
N ILE A 188 -12.91 -21.90 1.76
CA ILE A 188 -13.69 -22.78 2.62
C ILE A 188 -13.24 -22.52 4.05
N GLU A 189 -14.17 -22.19 4.93
CA GLU A 189 -13.91 -22.07 6.36
C GLU A 189 -13.66 -23.47 6.95
N ALA A 190 -12.60 -23.60 7.74
CA ALA A 190 -12.22 -24.85 8.39
C ALA A 190 -11.85 -24.55 9.86
N GLY A 191 -12.81 -24.70 10.75
CA GLY A 191 -12.63 -24.38 12.17
C GLY A 191 -12.27 -22.91 12.40
N ALA A 192 -11.09 -22.65 12.99
CA ALA A 192 -10.59 -21.30 13.23
C ALA A 192 -9.78 -20.72 12.06
N GLY A 193 -9.47 -21.52 11.05
CA GLY A 193 -8.69 -21.13 9.87
C GLY A 193 -9.48 -21.24 8.59
N VAL A 194 -8.77 -21.18 7.46
CA VAL A 194 -9.37 -21.13 6.13
C VAL A 194 -8.52 -21.86 5.10
N ALA A 195 -9.17 -22.53 4.15
CA ALA A 195 -8.53 -23.03 2.94
C ALA A 195 -8.91 -22.13 1.75
N ILE A 196 -7.92 -21.59 1.06
CA ILE A 196 -8.07 -20.72 -0.10
C ILE A 196 -7.63 -21.50 -1.34
N PHE A 197 -8.50 -21.61 -2.32
CA PHE A 197 -8.28 -22.30 -3.58
C PHE A 197 -8.14 -21.24 -4.69
N ASP A 198 -6.97 -21.20 -5.30
CA ASP A 198 -6.65 -20.31 -6.40
C ASP A 198 -6.40 -21.12 -7.67
N LEU A 199 -7.29 -20.99 -8.65
CA LEU A 199 -7.25 -21.78 -9.88
C LEU A 199 -6.28 -21.20 -10.92
N HIS A 200 -5.63 -20.06 -10.66
CA HIS A 200 -4.66 -19.50 -11.58
C HIS A 200 -3.37 -20.34 -11.62
N PRO A 201 -2.75 -20.48 -12.79
CA PRO A 201 -1.46 -21.15 -12.89
C PRO A 201 -0.39 -20.39 -12.10
N ASP A 202 0.54 -21.12 -11.53
CA ASP A 202 1.66 -20.54 -10.80
C ASP A 202 2.75 -20.12 -11.82
N ASN A 203 2.70 -18.88 -12.23
CA ASN A 203 3.68 -18.30 -13.12
C ASN A 203 4.78 -17.66 -12.27
N GLY A 204 5.92 -18.33 -12.16
CA GLY A 204 7.13 -17.74 -11.56
C GLY A 204 7.51 -16.45 -12.28
N ARG A 205 7.39 -15.31 -11.61
CA ARG A 205 7.80 -13.99 -12.13
C ARG A 205 8.73 -13.32 -11.14
N ASP A 206 9.43 -12.30 -11.61
CA ASP A 206 10.39 -11.56 -10.80
C ASP A 206 9.74 -10.88 -9.58
N GLU A 207 10.48 -10.85 -8.47
CA GLU A 207 9.99 -10.36 -7.18
C GLU A 207 9.53 -8.89 -7.23
N HIS A 208 10.09 -8.10 -8.14
CA HIS A 208 9.87 -6.65 -8.20
C HIS A 208 8.60 -6.20 -8.94
N GLU A 209 7.83 -7.13 -9.53
CA GLU A 209 6.69 -6.78 -10.40
C GLU A 209 5.31 -6.80 -9.71
N LEU A 210 5.24 -7.02 -8.39
CA LEU A 210 3.94 -7.20 -7.70
C LEU A 210 3.00 -5.99 -7.87
N LEU A 211 3.52 -4.77 -7.76
CA LEU A 211 2.72 -3.56 -7.96
C LEU A 211 2.21 -3.46 -9.40
N GLU A 212 3.07 -3.73 -10.38
CA GLU A 212 2.72 -3.73 -11.80
C GLU A 212 1.68 -4.82 -12.15
N GLU A 213 1.81 -6.00 -11.54
CA GLU A 213 0.83 -7.07 -11.72
C GLU A 213 -0.55 -6.67 -11.16
N LEU A 214 -0.58 -6.06 -9.98
CA LEU A 214 -1.81 -5.58 -9.37
C LEU A 214 -2.40 -4.36 -10.11
N ALA A 215 -1.57 -3.50 -10.68
CA ALA A 215 -1.99 -2.37 -11.50
C ALA A 215 -2.53 -2.80 -12.88
N ALA A 216 -2.10 -3.95 -13.39
CA ALA A 216 -2.58 -4.45 -14.67
C ALA A 216 -3.87 -5.29 -14.50
N PRO A 217 -5.05 -4.83 -15.00
CA PRO A 217 -6.30 -5.57 -14.84
C PRO A 217 -6.23 -7.02 -15.29
N SER A 218 -5.48 -7.32 -16.34
CA SER A 218 -5.32 -8.67 -16.90
C SER A 218 -4.46 -9.61 -16.04
N ARG A 219 -3.66 -9.09 -15.12
CA ARG A 219 -2.74 -9.86 -14.27
C ARG A 219 -3.14 -9.85 -12.79
N ARG A 220 -3.94 -8.87 -12.39
CA ARG A 220 -4.33 -8.62 -10.98
C ARG A 220 -4.84 -9.86 -10.27
N THR A 221 -5.74 -10.61 -10.90
CA THR A 221 -6.34 -11.80 -10.29
C THR A 221 -5.32 -12.88 -9.95
N ALA A 222 -4.25 -13.01 -10.74
CA ALA A 222 -3.21 -14.01 -10.52
C ALA A 222 -2.36 -13.74 -9.27
N SER A 223 -2.28 -12.51 -8.79
CA SER A 223 -1.49 -12.12 -7.62
C SER A 223 -2.33 -11.91 -6.36
N VAL A 224 -3.62 -11.58 -6.52
CA VAL A 224 -4.50 -11.27 -5.39
C VAL A 224 -4.73 -12.48 -4.48
N GLY A 225 -4.84 -13.69 -5.02
CA GLY A 225 -5.04 -14.89 -4.20
C GLY A 225 -3.88 -15.13 -3.23
N ALA A 226 -2.66 -15.05 -3.73
CA ALA A 226 -1.45 -15.17 -2.92
C ALA A 226 -1.33 -14.03 -1.88
N LEU A 227 -1.58 -12.78 -2.29
CA LEU A 227 -1.55 -11.63 -1.40
C LEU A 227 -2.60 -11.77 -0.27
N ALA A 228 -3.82 -12.12 -0.62
CA ALA A 228 -4.90 -12.31 0.36
C ALA A 228 -4.56 -13.42 1.38
N ALA A 229 -4.00 -14.53 0.92
CA ALA A 229 -3.59 -15.62 1.81
C ALA A 229 -2.46 -15.21 2.77
N VAL A 230 -1.45 -14.49 2.28
CA VAL A 230 -0.33 -14.01 3.08
C VAL A 230 -0.78 -12.96 4.09
N ASP A 231 -1.51 -11.94 3.66
CA ASP A 231 -1.98 -10.86 4.52
C ASP A 231 -2.94 -11.40 5.60
N TRP A 232 -3.82 -12.36 5.25
CA TRP A 232 -4.71 -13.01 6.21
C TRP A 232 -3.96 -13.82 7.26
N ALA A 233 -2.99 -14.65 6.82
CA ALA A 233 -2.14 -15.43 7.73
C ALA A 233 -1.30 -14.55 8.65
N ALA A 234 -0.85 -13.38 8.17
CA ALA A 234 -0.12 -12.41 8.96
C ALA A 234 -1.01 -11.60 9.94
N GLY A 235 -2.32 -11.87 9.97
CA GLY A 235 -3.26 -11.15 10.84
C GLY A 235 -3.46 -9.69 10.44
N ARG A 236 -3.12 -9.32 9.21
CA ARG A 236 -3.37 -7.96 8.72
C ARG A 236 -4.87 -7.72 8.64
N ASN A 237 -5.33 -6.60 9.20
CA ASN A 237 -6.70 -6.16 9.03
C ASN A 237 -6.87 -5.46 7.66
N PRO A 238 -7.47 -6.12 6.66
CA PRO A 238 -7.63 -5.53 5.33
C PRO A 238 -8.66 -4.38 5.29
N ALA A 239 -9.37 -4.13 6.39
CA ALA A 239 -10.40 -3.09 6.48
C ALA A 239 -9.84 -1.72 6.91
N ILE A 240 -8.56 -1.60 7.26
CA ILE A 240 -7.97 -0.30 7.64
C ILE A 240 -7.83 0.56 6.39
N PRO A 241 -8.46 1.76 6.34
CA PRO A 241 -8.30 2.66 5.22
C PRO A 241 -6.85 3.06 5.00
N VAL A 242 -6.43 3.02 3.75
CA VAL A 242 -5.06 3.36 3.34
C VAL A 242 -4.85 4.87 3.43
N PRO A 243 -3.67 5.34 3.85
CA PRO A 243 -3.34 6.76 3.86
C PRO A 243 -3.33 7.39 2.48
N ILE A 244 -3.76 8.67 2.41
CA ILE A 244 -3.60 9.52 1.23
C ILE A 244 -3.01 10.86 1.61
N ASN A 245 -2.12 11.39 0.76
CA ASN A 245 -1.58 12.73 0.86
C ASN A 245 -1.36 13.32 -0.54
N LEU A 246 -1.58 14.62 -0.67
CA LEU A 246 -1.17 15.40 -1.85
C LEU A 246 0.09 16.18 -1.49
N VAL A 247 1.10 16.10 -2.33
CA VAL A 247 2.36 16.86 -2.16
C VAL A 247 2.51 17.84 -3.30
N ILE A 248 2.63 19.11 -2.95
CA ILE A 248 2.91 20.18 -3.90
C ILE A 248 4.37 20.57 -3.73
N ASP A 249 5.22 20.12 -4.64
CA ASP A 249 6.64 20.47 -4.66
C ASP A 249 6.85 21.89 -5.21
N ASP A 250 8.03 22.44 -4.93
CA ASP A 250 8.41 23.78 -5.31
C ASP A 250 7.50 24.87 -4.73
N ARG A 251 7.83 26.11 -5.05
CA ARG A 251 7.17 27.27 -4.46
C ARG A 251 5.87 27.62 -5.18
N PRO A 252 4.70 27.47 -4.59
CA PRO A 252 3.52 28.12 -5.14
C PRO A 252 3.61 29.65 -5.06
N ILE A 253 4.50 30.20 -4.22
CA ILE A 253 4.42 31.56 -3.69
C ILE A 253 5.19 32.61 -4.51
N ASN A 254 6.08 32.22 -5.40
CA ASN A 254 6.93 33.17 -6.14
C ASN A 254 6.70 33.22 -7.64
N TYR A 255 5.61 32.64 -8.11
CA TYR A 255 5.28 32.73 -9.52
C TYR A 255 4.13 33.69 -9.71
N ASP A 256 4.28 34.71 -10.58
CA ASP A 256 3.26 35.71 -10.91
C ASP A 256 1.90 35.14 -11.31
N TYR A 257 1.86 33.84 -11.64
CA TYR A 257 0.65 33.16 -12.08
C TYR A 257 -0.06 32.34 -11.00
N PHE A 258 0.55 32.13 -9.81
CA PHE A 258 -0.09 31.44 -8.70
C PHE A 258 -0.30 32.37 -7.50
N ASN A 259 -1.28 33.26 -7.61
CA ASN A 259 -1.63 34.21 -6.57
C ASN A 259 -2.54 33.58 -5.47
N ALA A 260 -2.74 34.29 -4.36
CA ALA A 260 -3.53 33.82 -3.24
C ALA A 260 -4.97 33.41 -3.62
N GLY A 261 -5.61 34.10 -4.55
CA GLY A 261 -6.95 33.76 -5.03
C GLY A 261 -6.99 32.44 -5.79
N ARG A 262 -5.96 32.15 -6.58
CA ARG A 262 -5.84 30.85 -7.28
C ARG A 262 -5.53 29.72 -6.32
N LEU A 263 -4.66 29.96 -5.34
CA LEU A 263 -4.39 28.99 -4.28
C LEU A 263 -5.69 28.68 -3.51
N GLN A 264 -6.48 29.71 -3.18
CA GLN A 264 -7.76 29.52 -2.51
C GLN A 264 -8.71 28.67 -3.36
N ALA A 265 -8.90 29.02 -4.64
CA ALA A 265 -9.75 28.27 -5.54
C ALA A 265 -9.30 26.80 -5.72
N PHE A 266 -7.99 26.57 -5.75
CA PHE A 266 -7.43 25.22 -5.79
C PHE A 266 -7.78 24.43 -4.53
N LEU A 267 -7.51 24.97 -3.34
CA LEU A 267 -7.78 24.26 -2.09
C LEU A 267 -9.28 24.08 -1.83
N GLU A 268 -10.11 25.05 -2.18
CA GLU A 268 -11.58 24.92 -2.15
C GLU A 268 -12.05 23.77 -3.06
N HIS A 269 -11.50 23.66 -4.27
CA HIS A 269 -11.81 22.55 -5.16
C HIS A 269 -11.43 21.17 -4.56
N LEU A 270 -10.24 21.09 -3.93
CA LEU A 270 -9.83 19.84 -3.26
C LEU A 270 -10.80 19.47 -2.13
N ASP A 271 -11.16 20.43 -1.29
CA ASP A 271 -12.09 20.21 -0.17
C ASP A 271 -13.51 19.85 -0.63
N ASP A 272 -13.97 20.42 -1.74
CA ASP A 272 -15.28 20.12 -2.33
C ASP A 272 -15.34 18.70 -2.89
N GLN A 273 -14.25 18.22 -3.49
CA GLN A 273 -14.19 16.87 -4.08
C GLN A 273 -13.88 15.79 -3.04
N CYS A 274 -13.05 16.07 -2.05
CA CYS A 274 -12.65 15.13 -1.01
C CYS A 274 -12.48 15.88 0.32
N PRO A 275 -13.57 16.07 1.11
CA PRO A 275 -13.54 16.82 2.34
C PRO A 275 -12.46 16.35 3.32
N GLY A 276 -11.64 17.28 3.77
CA GLY A 276 -10.56 17.04 4.71
C GLY A 276 -9.29 16.43 4.11
N ILE A 277 -9.18 16.37 2.78
CA ILE A 277 -7.93 15.93 2.14
C ILE A 277 -6.75 16.75 2.69
N HIS A 278 -5.62 16.07 2.96
CA HIS A 278 -4.42 16.75 3.44
C HIS A 278 -3.49 17.07 2.27
N THR A 279 -2.98 18.31 2.26
CA THR A 279 -2.04 18.77 1.24
C THR A 279 -0.76 19.30 1.90
N ASP A 280 0.36 18.65 1.64
CA ASP A 280 1.68 19.08 2.10
C ASP A 280 2.38 19.92 1.03
N PHE A 281 2.85 21.09 1.44
CA PHE A 281 3.65 21.98 0.60
C PHE A 281 5.14 21.78 0.91
N ALA A 282 5.90 21.37 -0.08
CA ALA A 282 7.33 21.18 0.06
C ALA A 282 8.07 22.51 -0.19
N TRP A 283 8.58 23.10 0.88
CA TRP A 283 9.21 24.41 0.83
C TRP A 283 10.70 24.37 1.11
N THR A 284 11.45 25.03 0.25
CA THR A 284 12.89 25.24 0.42
C THR A 284 13.15 26.35 1.45
N PRO A 285 13.84 26.09 2.57
CA PRO A 285 13.96 27.06 3.66
C PRO A 285 14.51 28.45 3.24
N ALA A 286 15.62 28.46 2.46
CA ALA A 286 16.24 29.73 2.04
C ALA A 286 15.35 30.60 1.16
N HIS A 287 14.43 29.99 0.48
CA HIS A 287 13.60 30.64 -0.50
C HIS A 287 12.17 30.89 -0.02
N THR A 288 11.85 30.45 1.19
CA THR A 288 10.53 30.63 1.77
C THR A 288 10.39 32.04 2.32
N HIS A 289 9.55 32.81 1.65
CA HIS A 289 9.14 34.15 2.08
C HIS A 289 7.61 34.18 2.14
N PRO A 290 7.00 33.70 3.24
CA PRO A 290 5.56 33.62 3.32
C PRO A 290 4.91 35.00 3.28
N HIS A 291 3.98 35.21 2.36
CA HIS A 291 3.11 36.36 2.36
C HIS A 291 1.88 36.10 3.21
N ARG A 292 1.44 37.09 3.98
CA ARG A 292 0.31 36.93 4.91
C ARG A 292 -0.97 36.46 4.22
N GLU A 293 -1.22 36.89 3.01
CA GLU A 293 -2.39 36.49 2.23
C GLU A 293 -2.40 35.00 1.95
N TYR A 294 -1.25 34.42 1.57
CA TYR A 294 -1.13 32.96 1.36
C TYR A 294 -1.32 32.19 2.65
N LEU A 295 -0.70 32.65 3.75
CA LEU A 295 -0.84 32.00 5.03
C LEU A 295 -2.30 32.01 5.51
N ASN A 296 -3.03 33.09 5.25
CA ASN A 296 -4.44 33.18 5.56
C ASN A 296 -5.28 32.19 4.74
N VAL A 297 -4.90 31.91 3.49
CA VAL A 297 -5.54 30.89 2.67
C VAL A 297 -5.18 29.51 3.21
N LEU A 298 -3.90 29.18 3.33
CA LEU A 298 -3.44 27.87 3.81
C LEU A 298 -4.02 27.51 5.18
N GLY A 299 -4.10 28.48 6.10
CA GLY A 299 -4.64 28.26 7.45
C GLY A 299 -6.15 27.95 7.52
N LYS A 300 -6.89 28.06 6.41
CA LYS A 300 -8.31 27.69 6.33
C LYS A 300 -8.54 26.26 5.87
N HIS A 301 -7.50 25.60 5.36
CA HIS A 301 -7.56 24.29 4.76
C HIS A 301 -6.65 23.31 5.51
N ASN A 302 -6.82 22.01 5.28
CA ASN A 302 -6.00 20.98 5.88
C ASN A 302 -4.65 20.89 5.16
N THR A 303 -3.72 21.80 5.51
CA THR A 303 -2.42 21.91 4.85
C THR A 303 -1.26 21.77 5.83
N GLY A 304 -0.15 21.23 5.34
CA GLY A 304 1.10 21.08 6.07
C GLY A 304 2.31 21.60 5.29
N PHE A 305 3.47 21.61 5.94
CA PHE A 305 4.72 22.05 5.33
C PHE A 305 5.80 21.01 5.57
N VAL A 306 6.53 20.67 4.52
CA VAL A 306 7.66 19.75 4.57
C VAL A 306 8.90 20.39 3.96
N TRP A 307 10.06 19.86 4.30
CA TRP A 307 11.33 20.37 3.79
C TRP A 307 11.55 19.97 2.34
N HIS A 308 11.97 20.93 1.50
CA HIS A 308 12.40 20.69 0.14
C HIS A 308 13.88 21.08 -0.02
N GLY A 309 14.75 20.14 0.35
CA GLY A 309 16.18 20.37 0.48
C GLY A 309 16.59 20.97 1.84
N PHE A 310 17.89 20.91 2.16
CA PHE A 310 18.42 21.39 3.45
C PHE A 310 18.26 22.89 3.63
N LEU A 311 18.77 23.65 2.70
CA LEU A 311 18.70 25.12 2.73
C LEU A 311 18.21 25.66 1.39
N ARG A 312 18.77 25.18 0.29
CA ARG A 312 18.51 25.65 -1.08
C ARG A 312 17.98 24.54 -1.96
N HIS A 313 17.30 24.89 -3.03
CA HIS A 313 16.83 23.97 -4.06
C HIS A 313 17.98 23.64 -5.02
N VAL A 314 18.80 22.67 -4.64
CA VAL A 314 19.97 22.23 -5.38
C VAL A 314 20.07 20.70 -5.38
N ASP A 315 20.78 20.15 -6.38
CA ASP A 315 21.11 18.70 -6.40
C ASP A 315 22.04 18.40 -5.23
N HIS A 316 21.59 17.57 -4.29
CA HIS A 316 22.35 17.25 -3.07
C HIS A 316 23.67 16.52 -3.34
N ARG A 317 23.83 15.88 -4.50
CA ARG A 317 25.12 15.30 -4.91
C ARG A 317 26.20 16.36 -5.12
N THR A 318 25.84 17.63 -5.29
CA THR A 318 26.77 18.76 -5.45
C THR A 318 27.12 19.45 -4.13
N ILE A 319 26.47 19.07 -3.02
CA ILE A 319 26.72 19.67 -1.70
C ILE A 319 27.96 18.99 -1.09
N THR A 320 28.91 19.79 -0.63
CA THR A 320 30.14 19.32 0.05
C THR A 320 30.04 19.37 1.57
N ASP A 321 29.22 20.28 2.10
CA ASP A 321 29.01 20.50 3.55
C ASP A 321 27.52 20.37 3.91
N PHE A 322 27.09 19.13 4.16
CA PHE A 322 25.70 18.82 4.48
C PHE A 322 25.30 19.37 5.84
N GLU A 323 26.16 19.26 6.84
CA GLU A 323 25.91 19.67 8.21
C GLU A 323 25.63 21.18 8.27
N SER A 324 26.51 21.99 7.69
CA SER A 324 26.33 23.45 7.64
C SER A 324 25.07 23.87 6.88
N GLN A 325 24.76 23.20 5.78
CA GLN A 325 23.53 23.48 5.01
C GLN A 325 22.27 23.13 5.81
N LEU A 326 22.25 22.01 6.54
CA LEU A 326 21.11 21.64 7.38
C LEU A 326 20.96 22.58 8.56
N ASP A 327 22.05 22.96 9.23
CA ASP A 327 22.02 23.88 10.38
C ASP A 327 21.52 25.28 9.97
N ALA A 328 21.99 25.78 8.82
CA ALA A 328 21.48 27.02 8.24
C ALA A 328 19.97 26.91 7.86
N GLY A 329 19.58 25.76 7.32
CA GLY A 329 18.16 25.47 7.03
C GLY A 329 17.30 25.46 8.28
N ARG A 330 17.76 24.82 9.36
CA ARG A 330 17.08 24.82 10.66
C ARG A 330 16.92 26.20 11.24
N ALA A 331 18.00 26.98 11.28
CA ALA A 331 17.93 28.36 11.75
C ALA A 331 16.90 29.19 10.96
N ARG A 332 16.82 28.94 9.66
CA ARG A 332 15.82 29.61 8.81
C ARG A 332 14.39 29.14 9.08
N VAL A 333 14.18 27.84 9.26
CA VAL A 333 12.87 27.28 9.62
C VAL A 333 12.42 27.77 11.00
N ASP A 334 13.31 27.85 11.96
CA ASP A 334 13.02 28.41 13.29
C ASP A 334 12.62 29.90 13.21
N GLU A 335 13.25 30.67 12.33
CA GLU A 335 12.86 32.06 12.07
C GLU A 335 11.46 32.14 11.47
N ILE A 336 11.16 31.29 10.47
CA ILE A 336 9.84 31.21 9.83
C ILE A 336 8.78 30.81 10.85
N THR A 337 9.06 29.79 11.67
CA THR A 337 8.16 29.32 12.72
C THR A 337 7.84 30.43 13.72
N ARG A 338 8.87 31.11 14.23
CA ARG A 338 8.68 32.22 15.21
C ARG A 338 7.90 33.40 14.62
N LYS A 339 8.15 33.72 13.35
CA LYS A 339 7.55 34.92 12.71
C LYS A 339 6.13 34.68 12.22
N TYR A 340 5.84 33.46 11.75
CA TYR A 340 4.61 33.18 11.02
C TYR A 340 3.77 32.05 11.64
N GLY A 341 4.26 31.36 12.67
CA GLY A 341 3.57 30.23 13.29
C GLY A 341 3.57 28.94 12.46
N ILE A 342 4.36 28.87 11.38
CA ILE A 342 4.43 27.72 10.49
C ILE A 342 5.31 26.65 11.14
N ARG A 343 4.80 25.43 11.26
CA ARG A 343 5.57 24.25 11.67
C ARG A 343 5.89 23.40 10.45
N PHE A 344 7.17 23.09 10.26
CA PHE A 344 7.61 22.11 9.28
C PHE A 344 7.60 20.71 9.91
N GLN A 345 7.06 19.76 9.17
CA GLN A 345 7.14 18.34 9.51
C GLN A 345 8.59 17.85 9.42
N ARG A 346 8.94 16.82 10.16
CA ARG A 346 10.27 16.19 10.13
C ARG A 346 10.42 15.25 8.94
N VAL A 347 10.03 15.70 7.76
CA VAL A 347 10.07 14.94 6.52
C VAL A 347 10.83 15.75 5.48
N MET A 348 11.75 15.10 4.76
CA MET A 348 12.59 15.69 3.74
C MET A 348 12.20 15.20 2.35
N ILE A 349 12.00 16.13 1.44
CA ILE A 349 11.92 15.88 0.00
C ILE A 349 13.17 16.46 -0.65
N PHE A 350 13.95 15.61 -1.32
CA PHE A 350 15.15 16.09 -1.99
C PHE A 350 14.82 16.71 -3.35
N PRO A 351 15.31 17.92 -3.64
CA PRO A 351 15.20 18.50 -4.96
C PRO A 351 15.74 17.56 -6.04
N TYR A 352 15.06 17.52 -7.18
CA TYR A 352 15.38 16.63 -8.31
C TYR A 352 15.45 15.14 -7.94
N GLU A 353 14.92 14.76 -6.75
CA GLU A 353 14.99 13.39 -6.24
C GLU A 353 16.43 12.84 -6.17
N LYS A 354 17.35 13.72 -5.87
CA LYS A 354 18.78 13.43 -5.79
C LYS A 354 19.28 13.58 -4.37
N ASP A 355 19.40 12.46 -3.69
CA ASP A 355 20.06 12.41 -2.41
C ASP A 355 21.38 11.62 -2.46
N THR A 356 22.02 11.46 -1.33
CA THR A 356 23.19 10.65 -1.13
C THR A 356 23.06 9.85 0.17
N PRO A 357 23.72 8.68 0.31
CA PRO A 357 23.72 7.94 1.56
C PRO A 357 24.11 8.79 2.76
N ARG A 358 25.08 9.73 2.57
CA ARG A 358 25.52 10.67 3.62
C ARG A 358 24.41 11.64 4.02
N ALA A 359 23.65 12.16 3.05
CA ALA A 359 22.52 13.06 3.34
C ALA A 359 21.42 12.32 4.11
N SER A 360 21.06 11.11 3.70
CA SER A 360 20.09 10.27 4.39
C SER A 360 20.53 9.93 5.81
N GLU A 361 21.79 9.56 6.02
CA GLU A 361 22.37 9.31 7.34
C GLU A 361 22.32 10.55 8.25
N LEU A 362 22.59 11.74 7.69
CA LEU A 362 22.51 13.00 8.45
C LEU A 362 21.05 13.26 8.90
N LEU A 363 20.07 13.06 8.00
CA LEU A 363 18.66 13.21 8.37
C LEU A 363 18.27 12.30 9.53
N ARG A 364 18.65 11.02 9.44
CA ARG A 364 18.39 10.04 10.50
C ARG A 364 18.97 10.48 11.84
N ARG A 365 20.26 10.84 11.88
CA ARG A 365 20.96 11.29 13.11
C ARG A 365 20.39 12.58 13.68
N THR A 366 19.71 13.36 12.89
CA THR A 366 19.23 14.69 13.27
C THR A 366 17.73 14.73 13.53
N GLY A 367 17.07 13.56 13.63
CA GLY A 367 15.71 13.42 14.11
C GLY A 367 14.63 13.70 13.05
N PHE A 368 14.96 13.60 11.74
CA PHE A 368 13.93 13.51 10.74
C PHE A 368 13.23 12.15 10.84
N ALA A 369 11.93 12.12 10.60
CA ALA A 369 11.13 10.90 10.62
C ALA A 369 11.22 10.14 9.30
N ALA A 370 11.33 10.88 8.18
CA ALA A 370 11.37 10.26 6.86
C ALA A 370 12.04 11.14 5.80
N LYS A 371 12.39 10.49 4.70
CA LYS A 371 12.57 11.12 3.38
C LYS A 371 11.48 10.63 2.42
N VAL A 372 11.21 11.43 1.40
CA VAL A 372 10.29 11.07 0.31
C VAL A 372 11.05 10.92 -0.98
N GLU A 373 10.81 9.82 -1.67
CA GLU A 373 11.41 9.48 -2.96
C GLU A 373 10.35 9.23 -4.03
N SER A 374 10.70 9.40 -5.29
CA SER A 374 9.83 8.99 -6.40
C SER A 374 9.83 7.48 -6.53
N MET A 375 8.66 6.93 -6.77
CA MET A 375 8.55 5.47 -6.94
C MET A 375 9.22 4.98 -8.23
N GLY A 376 9.24 5.80 -9.27
CA GLY A 376 10.03 5.57 -10.50
C GLY A 376 9.80 4.23 -11.21
N GLY A 377 8.70 3.56 -10.93
CA GLY A 377 8.39 2.19 -11.35
C GLY A 377 7.92 1.34 -10.17
N ASN A 378 8.68 0.31 -9.82
CA ASN A 378 8.39 -0.52 -8.65
C ASN A 378 9.20 -0.07 -7.43
N PRO A 379 8.60 0.00 -6.24
CA PRO A 379 9.33 0.28 -5.02
C PRO A 379 10.27 -0.89 -4.68
N PRO A 380 11.32 -0.67 -3.87
CA PRO A 380 12.20 -1.73 -3.41
C PRO A 380 11.43 -2.78 -2.57
N ALA A 381 12.00 -3.98 -2.48
CA ALA A 381 11.34 -5.13 -1.83
C ALA A 381 10.90 -4.85 -0.39
N ASP A 382 11.71 -4.11 0.37
CA ASP A 382 11.42 -3.79 1.78
C ASP A 382 10.15 -2.93 1.95
N TYR A 383 9.77 -2.18 0.93
CA TYR A 383 8.54 -1.36 0.96
C TYR A 383 7.25 -2.20 1.04
N TYR A 384 7.33 -3.45 0.61
CA TYR A 384 6.18 -4.37 0.67
C TYR A 384 6.00 -5.04 2.03
N ARG A 385 6.94 -4.87 2.97
CA ARG A 385 6.90 -5.54 4.27
C ARG A 385 5.69 -5.12 5.10
N LEU A 386 5.14 -6.08 5.82
CA LEU A 386 4.08 -5.83 6.79
C LEU A 386 4.68 -5.30 8.09
N ARG A 387 4.04 -4.31 8.65
CA ARG A 387 4.41 -3.78 9.96
C ARG A 387 4.14 -4.82 11.06
N GLY A 388 5.04 -4.94 12.01
CA GLY A 388 4.92 -5.87 13.14
C GLY A 388 5.38 -7.30 12.87
N VAL A 389 5.88 -7.59 11.66
CA VAL A 389 6.53 -8.86 11.30
C VAL A 389 8.05 -8.81 11.56
N GLU A 390 8.57 -7.66 11.93
CA GLU A 390 9.99 -7.41 12.09
C GLU A 390 10.55 -7.90 13.43
N ASP A 391 11.87 -8.16 13.47
CA ASP A 391 12.64 -8.28 14.71
C ASP A 391 12.49 -7.00 15.55
N GLU A 392 12.68 -7.09 16.86
CA GLU A 392 12.60 -5.93 17.75
C GLU A 392 13.26 -4.70 17.13
N PRO A 393 12.54 -3.55 17.05
CA PRO A 393 13.09 -2.34 16.47
C PRO A 393 14.41 -2.02 17.19
N SER A 394 15.49 -1.96 16.44
CA SER A 394 16.69 -1.32 16.97
C SER A 394 16.39 0.17 17.10
N PHE A 395 17.00 0.86 18.06
CA PHE A 395 16.83 2.31 18.28
C PHE A 395 17.15 3.18 17.04
N ASP A 396 17.68 2.57 15.98
CA ASP A 396 17.98 3.21 14.68
C ASP A 396 16.82 3.18 13.68
N ASP A 397 15.68 2.53 14.00
CA ASP A 397 14.62 2.17 13.05
C ASP A 397 13.49 3.23 12.93
N GLU A 398 13.66 4.45 13.43
CA GLU A 398 12.64 5.50 13.34
C GLU A 398 12.61 6.27 11.99
N PHE A 399 13.58 6.03 11.10
CA PHE A 399 13.68 6.75 9.84
C PHE A 399 13.10 5.95 8.68
N SER A 400 12.04 6.48 8.05
CA SER A 400 11.33 5.81 6.98
C SER A 400 11.63 6.39 5.60
N VAL A 401 11.49 5.58 4.56
CA VAL A 401 11.41 6.05 3.18
C VAL A 401 9.96 5.98 2.72
N ILE A 402 9.42 7.11 2.31
CA ILE A 402 8.06 7.23 1.77
C ILE A 402 8.17 7.36 0.25
N TYR A 403 7.40 6.56 -0.48
CA TYR A 403 7.39 6.63 -1.94
C TYR A 403 6.16 7.36 -2.44
N ARG A 404 6.35 8.19 -3.48
CA ARG A 404 5.29 8.96 -4.13
C ARG A 404 5.33 8.77 -5.64
N ASP A 405 4.20 8.96 -6.28
CA ASP A 405 4.08 9.00 -7.73
C ASP A 405 3.69 10.40 -8.21
N SER A 406 4.18 10.78 -9.39
CA SER A 406 3.63 11.94 -10.07
C SER A 406 2.13 11.75 -10.31
N ILE A 407 1.34 12.80 -10.08
CA ILE A 407 -0.11 12.76 -10.26
C ILE A 407 -0.51 12.30 -11.68
N GLU A 408 0.33 12.54 -12.67
CA GLU A 408 0.09 12.13 -14.07
C GLU A 408 0.16 10.61 -14.28
N VAL A 409 0.89 9.87 -13.44
CA VAL A 409 1.01 8.40 -13.53
C VAL A 409 0.10 7.67 -12.55
N LEU A 410 -0.55 8.37 -11.63
CA LEU A 410 -1.51 7.82 -10.68
C LEU A 410 -2.86 7.51 -11.36
N THR A 411 -2.84 6.52 -12.24
CA THR A 411 -4.09 5.98 -12.79
C THR A 411 -4.92 5.31 -11.69
N ARG A 412 -6.24 5.14 -11.94
CA ARG A 412 -7.13 4.42 -11.02
C ARG A 412 -6.60 3.01 -10.69
N ASP A 413 -6.10 2.30 -11.69
CA ASP A 413 -5.57 0.95 -11.49
C ASP A 413 -4.29 0.94 -10.64
N ARG A 414 -3.43 1.94 -10.79
CA ARG A 414 -2.23 2.07 -9.96
C ARG A 414 -2.57 2.43 -8.51
N MET A 415 -3.48 3.35 -8.30
CA MET A 415 -3.98 3.67 -6.95
C MET A 415 -4.67 2.47 -6.29
N LEU A 416 -5.44 1.72 -7.06
CA LEU A 416 -6.06 0.49 -6.58
C LEU A 416 -5.02 -0.56 -6.19
N ALA A 417 -3.94 -0.69 -6.94
CA ALA A 417 -2.84 -1.59 -6.62
C ALA A 417 -2.12 -1.17 -5.32
N LEU A 418 -1.81 0.12 -5.16
CA LEU A 418 -1.22 0.66 -3.93
C LEU A 418 -2.14 0.39 -2.73
N ALA A 419 -3.42 0.73 -2.85
CA ALA A 419 -4.40 0.51 -1.79
C ALA A 419 -4.58 -0.99 -1.47
N THR A 420 -4.54 -1.86 -2.47
CA THR A 420 -4.58 -3.32 -2.29
C THR A 420 -3.38 -3.82 -1.48
N LEU A 421 -2.21 -3.28 -1.74
CA LEU A 421 -1.00 -3.57 -0.96
C LEU A 421 -1.01 -2.92 0.44
N GLY A 422 -1.96 -2.01 0.70
CA GLY A 422 -2.02 -1.19 1.92
C GLY A 422 -0.93 -0.13 1.98
N MET A 423 -0.43 0.25 0.82
CA MET A 423 0.57 1.30 0.68
C MET A 423 -0.10 2.67 0.60
N PRO A 424 0.53 3.73 1.13
CA PRO A 424 0.01 5.08 1.00
C PRO A 424 -0.13 5.49 -0.46
N VAL A 425 -1.21 6.19 -0.78
CA VAL A 425 -1.38 6.87 -2.07
C VAL A 425 -0.87 8.31 -1.91
N ILE A 426 0.30 8.61 -2.44
CA ILE A 426 0.91 9.94 -2.34
C ILE A 426 1.08 10.50 -3.74
N ALA A 427 0.31 11.56 -4.02
CA ALA A 427 0.29 12.24 -5.30
C ALA A 427 1.20 13.46 -5.29
N LEU A 428 2.22 13.45 -6.15
CA LEU A 428 3.09 14.60 -6.39
C LEU A 428 2.54 15.47 -7.51
N ALA A 429 2.46 16.76 -7.25
CA ALA A 429 2.26 17.77 -8.29
C ALA A 429 3.21 18.96 -8.10
N HIS A 430 3.43 19.73 -9.14
CA HIS A 430 4.17 20.99 -9.08
C HIS A 430 3.22 22.16 -9.36
N PRO A 431 3.50 23.38 -8.87
CA PRO A 431 2.69 24.55 -9.19
C PRO A 431 2.54 24.82 -10.67
N ARG A 432 3.55 24.45 -11.47
CA ARG A 432 3.49 24.51 -12.93
C ARG A 432 2.43 23.58 -13.51
N ASP A 433 2.20 22.41 -12.90
CA ASP A 433 1.22 21.44 -13.35
C ASP A 433 -0.20 21.96 -13.07
N LEU A 434 -0.34 22.76 -11.99
CA LEU A 434 -1.55 23.48 -11.64
C LEU A 434 -1.78 24.71 -12.53
N ALA A 435 -0.72 25.31 -13.08
CA ALA A 435 -0.76 26.60 -13.72
C ALA A 435 -0.52 26.59 -15.23
N LEU A 436 0.25 25.63 -15.77
CA LEU A 436 0.95 25.86 -17.04
C LEU A 436 0.38 25.18 -18.27
N ARG A 437 -0.40 24.14 -18.14
CA ARG A 437 -0.80 23.48 -19.40
C ARG A 437 -1.87 24.25 -20.17
N ARG A 438 -2.61 25.20 -19.54
CA ARG A 438 -3.63 26.00 -20.23
C ARG A 438 -3.83 27.45 -19.78
N PHE A 439 -3.02 28.02 -18.90
CA PHE A 439 -3.17 29.42 -18.43
C PHE A 439 -2.78 30.49 -19.45
N ARG A 440 -2.58 30.15 -20.70
CA ARG A 440 -2.58 31.14 -21.74
C ARG A 440 -4.03 31.62 -21.94
N ARG A 441 -4.35 32.83 -21.38
CA ARG A 441 -5.58 33.59 -21.65
C ARG A 441 -6.82 33.33 -20.78
N GLY A 442 -6.64 33.02 -19.49
CA GLY A 442 -7.79 33.05 -18.58
C GLY A 442 -8.68 31.81 -18.54
N ASP A 443 -8.25 30.70 -19.13
CA ASP A 443 -8.93 29.43 -18.97
C ASP A 443 -8.72 28.88 -17.55
N PRO A 444 -9.73 28.24 -16.94
CA PRO A 444 -9.58 27.60 -15.64
C PRO A 444 -8.49 26.53 -15.68
N ALA A 445 -7.79 26.34 -14.57
CA ALA A 445 -6.79 25.28 -14.42
C ALA A 445 -7.42 23.93 -14.77
N ASP A 446 -6.70 23.10 -15.53
CA ASP A 446 -7.13 21.73 -15.78
C ASP A 446 -6.88 20.90 -14.49
N MET A 447 -7.94 20.72 -13.72
CA MET A 447 -7.94 19.96 -12.46
C MET A 447 -8.19 18.48 -12.65
N SER A 448 -8.36 18.00 -13.88
CA SER A 448 -8.79 16.63 -14.18
C SER A 448 -7.88 15.54 -13.58
N TYR A 449 -6.58 15.81 -13.45
CA TYR A 449 -5.65 14.89 -12.77
C TYR A 449 -5.95 14.75 -11.28
N PHE A 450 -6.26 15.87 -10.62
CA PHE A 450 -6.64 15.86 -9.21
C PHE A 450 -7.98 15.18 -9.01
N ASP A 451 -8.95 15.48 -9.88
CA ASP A 451 -10.29 14.90 -9.80
C ASP A 451 -10.27 13.37 -9.79
N SER A 452 -9.39 12.76 -10.59
CA SER A 452 -9.22 11.31 -10.59
C SER A 452 -8.71 10.76 -9.25
N VAL A 453 -7.72 11.43 -8.65
CA VAL A 453 -7.16 11.03 -7.35
C VAL A 453 -8.17 11.26 -6.23
N LEU A 454 -8.83 12.40 -6.23
CA LEU A 454 -9.82 12.78 -5.20
C LEU A 454 -11.07 11.88 -5.26
N ALA A 455 -11.56 11.59 -6.47
CA ALA A 455 -12.68 10.67 -6.66
C ALA A 455 -12.34 9.27 -6.16
N PHE A 456 -11.14 8.77 -6.44
CA PHE A 456 -10.68 7.48 -5.92
C PHE A 456 -10.57 7.50 -4.39
N ALA A 457 -10.01 8.58 -3.83
CA ALA A 457 -9.88 8.72 -2.38
C ALA A 457 -11.24 8.72 -1.67
N ALA A 458 -12.22 9.44 -2.21
CA ALA A 458 -13.58 9.47 -1.69
C ALA A 458 -14.28 8.10 -1.84
N GLU A 459 -14.20 7.48 -3.03
CA GLU A 459 -14.77 6.17 -3.32
C GLU A 459 -14.26 5.09 -2.36
N LYS A 460 -12.96 5.08 -2.10
CA LYS A 460 -12.29 4.07 -1.23
C LYS A 460 -12.20 4.49 0.22
N SER A 461 -12.74 5.65 0.58
CA SER A 461 -12.65 6.20 1.95
C SER A 461 -11.20 6.22 2.45
N LEU A 462 -10.26 6.64 1.60
CA LEU A 462 -8.86 6.74 1.99
C LEU A 462 -8.71 7.75 3.13
N ARG A 463 -7.72 7.55 3.97
CA ARG A 463 -7.52 8.35 5.18
C ARG A 463 -6.54 9.50 4.92
N PRO A 464 -7.00 10.77 4.90
CA PRO A 464 -6.10 11.90 4.77
C PRO A 464 -5.11 11.96 5.95
N MET A 465 -3.82 12.06 5.64
CA MET A 465 -2.74 12.10 6.64
C MET A 465 -1.61 13.00 6.19
N THR A 466 -0.91 13.60 7.15
CA THR A 466 0.37 14.26 6.92
C THR A 466 1.45 13.24 6.54
N LEU A 467 2.51 13.67 5.87
CA LEU A 467 3.65 12.78 5.57
C LEU A 467 4.34 12.31 6.85
N GLU A 468 4.39 13.11 7.91
CA GLU A 468 4.96 12.70 9.21
C GLU A 468 4.12 11.60 9.89
N GLU A 469 2.79 11.68 9.81
CA GLU A 469 1.90 10.61 10.28
C GLU A 469 2.05 9.33 9.44
N ILE A 470 2.16 9.48 8.11
CA ILE A 470 2.40 8.35 7.20
C ILE A 470 3.75 7.70 7.55
N ALA A 471 4.81 8.50 7.77
CA ALA A 471 6.11 7.98 8.19
C ALA A 471 6.03 7.11 9.45
N ALA A 472 5.18 7.51 10.40
CA ALA A 472 4.96 6.74 11.62
C ALA A 472 4.20 5.42 11.39
N GLU A 473 3.55 5.24 10.25
CA GLU A 473 2.79 4.03 9.89
C GLU A 473 3.51 3.13 8.86
N VAL A 474 4.42 3.69 8.06
CA VAL A 474 5.24 2.92 7.11
C VAL A 474 6.38 2.23 7.86
N PRO A 475 6.75 0.99 7.53
CA PRO A 475 7.93 0.34 8.10
C PRO A 475 9.19 1.18 7.89
N ALA A 476 10.07 1.22 8.89
CA ALA A 476 11.36 1.88 8.74
C ALA A 476 12.19 1.22 7.63
N ALA A 477 12.85 2.01 6.81
CA ALA A 477 13.81 1.49 5.84
C ALA A 477 15.06 1.01 6.58
N ARG A 478 15.52 -0.20 6.28
CA ARG A 478 16.77 -0.78 6.80
C ARG A 478 17.96 -0.40 5.94
#